data_164e3d9dab6424f93cf91480a2f59387
#
_entry.id   164e3d9dab6424f93cf91480a2f59387
#
_cell.length_a   1.000
_cell.length_b   1.000
_cell.length_c   1.000
_cell.angle_alpha   90.00
_cell.angle_beta   90.00
_cell.angle_gamma   90.00
#
_symmetry.space_group_name_H-M   'P 1'
#
loop_
_entity.id
_entity.type
_entity.pdbx_description
1 polymer ?
#
loop_
_entity_poly.entity_id
_entity_poly.type
_entity_poly.pdbx_seq_one_letter_code
_entity_poly.pdbx_strand_id
1 'polypeptide(L)'
;SDSRRQRQMCIRDRVHVDSTAPLYSDKTKKLITDKIWGIYYKPDIEGLGVQGGTSPYIVKKHFDKVNVDPYGIESPEYQTTDAFSEMWCSALAHCQKRFEGKSGLYRKGPSGGLGCMTPDSFPIFDRFFENVYMIADANHGYKMIGVGELVAKEILGTESDLLKPFRFNRYEKGELHPTSNLSLIHI
;
A
#
# COMPACT_ATOMS: atom_id res chain seq x y z
N SER A 1 5.89 7.54 33.99
CA SER A 1 5.09 6.56 33.20
C SER A 1 4.82 7.04 31.78
N ASP A 2 4.76 8.33 31.52
CA ASP A 2 4.51 8.88 30.17
C ASP A 2 5.67 8.69 29.19
N SER A 3 6.89 8.80 29.65
CA SER A 3 8.08 8.64 28.79
C SER A 3 8.23 7.23 28.21
N ARG A 4 7.72 6.19 28.86
CA ARG A 4 7.74 4.82 28.34
C ARG A 4 6.67 4.61 27.24
N ARG A 5 5.49 5.19 27.39
CA ARG A 5 4.43 5.15 26.36
C ARG A 5 4.85 5.93 25.12
N GLN A 6 5.45 7.09 25.29
CA GLN A 6 5.94 7.91 24.20
C GLN A 6 7.08 7.22 23.42
N ARG A 7 8.02 6.54 24.11
CA ARG A 7 9.06 5.73 23.45
C ARG A 7 8.46 4.52 22.71
N GLN A 8 7.42 3.88 23.22
CA GLN A 8 6.76 2.79 22.51
C GLN A 8 6.01 3.27 21.26
N MET A 9 5.44 4.46 21.26
CA MET A 9 4.82 5.05 20.08
C MET A 9 5.87 5.35 19.00
N CYS A 10 6.97 6.01 19.34
CA CYS A 10 8.06 6.31 18.41
C CYS A 10 8.76 5.06 17.83
N ILE A 11 8.78 3.94 18.55
CA ILE A 11 9.35 2.66 18.08
C ILE A 11 8.41 1.96 17.09
N ARG A 12 7.11 2.30 17.08
CA ARG A 12 6.11 1.69 16.20
C ARG A 12 5.79 2.53 14.96
N ASP A 13 6.34 3.72 14.85
CA ASP A 13 6.09 4.59 13.72
C ASP A 13 6.69 4.01 12.44
N ARG A 14 5.92 4.09 11.38
CA ARG A 14 6.37 3.70 10.04
C ARG A 14 7.18 4.83 9.44
N VAL A 15 8.27 4.47 8.81
CA VAL A 15 9.01 5.37 7.92
C VAL A 15 8.50 5.14 6.51
N HIS A 16 8.13 6.21 5.82
CA HIS A 16 7.77 6.20 4.41
C HIS A 16 8.76 7.06 3.66
N VAL A 17 9.29 6.54 2.58
CA VAL A 17 10.22 7.25 1.70
C VAL A 17 9.79 7.03 0.26
N ASP A 18 9.65 8.12 -0.48
CA ASP A 18 9.48 8.11 -1.92
C ASP A 18 10.70 8.74 -2.58
N SER A 19 11.11 8.20 -3.71
CA SER A 19 12.31 8.66 -4.41
C SER A 19 12.12 8.60 -5.92
N THR A 20 12.66 9.59 -6.60
CA THR A 20 12.84 9.62 -8.05
C THR A 20 14.26 9.24 -8.47
N ALA A 21 15.15 9.00 -7.50
CA ALA A 21 16.50 8.53 -7.78
C ALA A 21 16.46 7.11 -8.35
N PRO A 22 17.32 6.76 -9.31
CA PRO A 22 17.42 5.38 -9.79
C PRO A 22 17.74 4.42 -8.65
N LEU A 23 16.98 3.33 -8.59
CA LEU A 23 17.20 2.25 -7.62
C LEU A 23 18.03 1.15 -8.25
N TYR A 24 19.16 0.84 -7.65
CA TYR A 24 20.03 -0.25 -8.06
C TYR A 24 19.95 -1.40 -7.06
N SER A 25 20.09 -2.62 -7.56
CA SER A 25 20.18 -3.81 -6.73
C SER A 25 21.37 -3.71 -5.78
N ASP A 26 21.12 -3.88 -4.48
CA ASP A 26 22.18 -3.94 -3.48
C ASP A 26 23.13 -5.13 -3.72
N LYS A 27 22.58 -6.22 -4.26
CA LYS A 27 23.35 -7.46 -4.52
C LYS A 27 24.10 -7.44 -5.85
N THR A 28 23.42 -7.08 -6.95
CA THR A 28 23.97 -7.22 -8.31
C THR A 28 24.46 -5.91 -8.89
N LYS A 29 24.16 -4.78 -8.24
CA LYS A 29 24.42 -3.40 -8.69
C LYS A 29 23.76 -3.06 -10.06
N LYS A 30 22.85 -3.88 -10.54
CA LYS A 30 22.06 -3.61 -11.74
C LYS A 30 20.88 -2.69 -11.42
N LEU A 31 20.46 -1.91 -12.40
CA LEU A 31 19.31 -1.05 -12.29
C LEU A 31 18.04 -1.91 -12.09
N ILE A 32 17.28 -1.61 -11.04
CA ILE A 32 15.95 -2.17 -10.77
C ILE A 32 14.88 -1.28 -11.40
N THR A 33 14.92 0.02 -11.14
CA THR A 33 14.00 1.00 -11.71
C THR A 33 14.61 2.39 -11.74
N ASP A 34 14.29 3.14 -12.78
CA ASP A 34 14.56 4.58 -12.94
C ASP A 34 13.29 5.43 -12.79
N LYS A 35 12.16 4.80 -12.47
CA LYS A 35 10.90 5.46 -12.20
C LYS A 35 10.74 5.73 -10.73
N ILE A 36 9.73 6.54 -10.38
CA ILE A 36 9.38 6.77 -8.97
C ILE A 36 9.14 5.44 -8.26
N TRP A 37 9.74 5.30 -7.10
CA TRP A 37 9.58 4.17 -6.23
C TRP A 37 9.47 4.62 -4.78
N GLY A 38 8.94 3.76 -3.94
CA GLY A 38 8.83 4.06 -2.54
C GLY A 38 9.00 2.84 -1.67
N ILE A 39 9.28 3.09 -0.40
CA ILE A 39 9.43 2.09 0.64
C ILE A 39 8.75 2.55 1.91
N TYR A 40 8.11 1.63 2.60
CA TYR A 40 7.72 1.83 3.99
C TYR A 40 8.30 0.73 4.86
N TYR A 41 8.71 1.07 6.05
CA TYR A 41 9.20 0.11 7.01
C TYR A 41 8.99 0.59 8.45
N LYS A 42 8.95 -0.36 9.37
CA LYS A 42 8.87 -0.15 10.80
C LYS A 42 9.76 -1.15 11.52
N PRO A 43 10.17 -0.88 12.77
CA PRO A 43 10.82 -1.88 13.59
C PRO A 43 9.94 -3.14 13.73
N ASP A 44 10.57 -4.28 13.62
CA ASP A 44 10.00 -5.57 13.99
C ASP A 44 10.57 -5.97 15.34
N ILE A 45 9.78 -5.78 16.38
CA ILE A 45 10.22 -5.99 17.77
C ILE A 45 10.39 -7.48 18.05
N GLU A 46 9.52 -8.32 17.50
CA GLU A 46 9.57 -9.78 17.71
C GLU A 46 10.71 -10.41 16.91
N GLY A 47 10.90 -9.96 15.67
CA GLY A 47 11.97 -10.45 14.80
C GLY A 47 13.32 -9.74 15.00
N LEU A 48 13.43 -8.76 15.89
CA LEU A 48 14.63 -7.94 16.14
C LEU A 48 15.19 -7.30 14.85
N GLY A 49 14.31 -6.88 13.96
CA GLY A 49 14.66 -6.36 12.64
C GLY A 49 13.79 -5.22 12.16
N VAL A 50 13.53 -5.20 10.88
CA VAL A 50 12.58 -4.29 10.24
C VAL A 50 11.64 -5.08 9.32
N GLN A 51 10.39 -4.65 9.25
CA GLN A 51 9.39 -5.19 8.34
C GLN A 51 8.72 -4.05 7.56
N GLY A 52 8.25 -4.33 6.36
CA GLY A 52 7.58 -3.35 5.54
C GLY A 52 7.37 -3.83 4.11
N GLY A 53 7.25 -2.89 3.20
CA GLY A 53 7.04 -3.16 1.78
C GLY A 53 7.63 -2.08 0.88
N THR A 54 7.64 -2.36 -0.41
CA THR A 54 8.13 -1.45 -1.44
C THR A 54 7.20 -1.42 -2.64
N SER A 55 7.21 -0.33 -3.38
CA SER A 55 6.36 -0.09 -4.56
C SER A 55 7.17 0.67 -5.62
N PRO A 56 6.86 0.53 -6.92
CA PRO A 56 5.79 -0.30 -7.47
C PRO A 56 6.22 -1.76 -7.63
N TYR A 57 5.41 -2.67 -7.17
CA TYR A 57 5.51 -4.06 -7.56
C TYR A 57 4.19 -4.48 -8.21
N ILE A 58 4.15 -4.49 -9.52
CA ILE A 58 2.93 -4.71 -10.29
C ILE A 58 2.85 -6.18 -10.69
N VAL A 59 1.73 -6.81 -10.40
CA VAL A 59 1.39 -8.12 -10.95
C VAL A 59 1.09 -7.94 -12.44
N LYS A 60 1.99 -8.46 -13.30
CA LYS A 60 1.86 -8.38 -14.76
C LYS A 60 0.89 -9.42 -15.32
N LYS A 61 -0.24 -9.60 -14.68
CA LYS A 61 -1.32 -10.50 -15.13
C LYS A 61 -2.60 -9.69 -15.28
N HIS A 62 -3.43 -10.05 -16.25
CA HIS A 62 -4.77 -9.50 -16.33
C HIS A 62 -5.56 -9.90 -15.08
N PHE A 63 -6.43 -9.03 -14.56
CA PHE A 63 -7.10 -9.22 -13.27
C PHE A 63 -7.91 -10.52 -13.19
N ASP A 64 -8.52 -10.97 -14.29
CA ASP A 64 -9.27 -12.24 -14.39
C ASP A 64 -8.37 -13.49 -14.38
N LYS A 65 -7.05 -13.32 -14.52
CA LYS A 65 -6.04 -14.39 -14.42
C LYS A 65 -5.26 -14.36 -13.10
N VAL A 66 -5.61 -13.44 -12.22
CA VAL A 66 -5.04 -13.37 -10.88
C VAL A 66 -5.91 -14.20 -9.97
N ASN A 67 -5.35 -15.29 -9.48
CA ASN A 67 -6.04 -16.12 -8.50
C ASN A 67 -5.96 -15.43 -7.14
N VAL A 68 -7.05 -14.80 -6.72
CA VAL A 68 -7.14 -14.12 -5.43
C VAL A 68 -7.83 -15.04 -4.44
N ASP A 69 -7.05 -15.68 -3.60
CA ASP A 69 -7.55 -16.35 -2.42
C ASP A 69 -7.09 -15.57 -1.18
N PRO A 70 -7.94 -14.71 -0.61
CA PRO A 70 -7.57 -13.91 0.54
C PRO A 70 -7.33 -14.74 1.81
N TYR A 71 -7.67 -16.00 1.80
CA TYR A 71 -7.55 -16.91 2.95
C TYR A 71 -6.49 -17.99 2.75
N GLY A 72 -5.97 -18.14 1.54
CA GLY A 72 -5.04 -19.22 1.17
C GLY A 72 -3.59 -18.76 1.19
N ILE A 73 -2.82 -19.18 2.20
CA ILE A 73 -1.37 -18.96 2.24
C ILE A 73 -0.63 -19.72 1.14
N GLU A 74 -1.29 -20.70 0.53
CA GLU A 74 -0.78 -21.49 -0.60
C GLU A 74 -0.94 -20.77 -1.94
N SER A 75 -1.71 -19.69 -2.00
CA SER A 75 -1.87 -18.91 -3.23
C SER A 75 -0.52 -18.29 -3.65
N PRO A 76 -0.13 -18.42 -4.94
CA PRO A 76 1.10 -17.79 -5.45
C PRO A 76 1.13 -16.28 -5.21
N GLU A 77 -0.02 -15.62 -5.21
CA GLU A 77 -0.16 -14.18 -4.99
C GLU A 77 0.08 -13.78 -3.52
N TYR A 78 -0.06 -14.74 -2.61
CA TYR A 78 0.24 -14.54 -1.19
C TYR A 78 1.73 -14.66 -0.87
N GLN A 79 2.50 -15.27 -1.75
CA GLN A 79 3.94 -15.47 -1.56
C GLN A 79 4.73 -14.28 -2.09
N THR A 80 5.64 -13.77 -1.28
CA THR A 80 6.60 -12.76 -1.75
C THR A 80 7.57 -13.37 -2.74
N THR A 81 7.75 -12.73 -3.91
CA THR A 81 8.68 -13.18 -4.94
C THR A 81 10.11 -12.76 -4.64
N ASP A 82 11.07 -13.41 -5.31
CA ASP A 82 12.49 -13.03 -5.18
C ASP A 82 12.74 -11.63 -5.74
N ALA A 83 12.03 -11.23 -6.81
CA ALA A 83 12.12 -9.88 -7.35
C ALA A 83 11.60 -8.83 -6.36
N PHE A 84 10.52 -9.12 -5.62
CA PHE A 84 10.07 -8.25 -4.55
C PHE A 84 11.11 -8.16 -3.43
N SER A 85 11.66 -9.28 -3.02
CA SER A 85 12.69 -9.34 -1.97
C SER A 85 13.94 -8.54 -2.34
N GLU A 86 14.37 -8.65 -3.60
CA GLU A 86 15.51 -7.89 -4.11
C GLU A 86 15.23 -6.39 -4.11
N MET A 87 14.05 -5.98 -4.59
CA MET A 87 13.65 -4.58 -4.58
C MET A 87 13.54 -4.03 -3.16
N TRP A 88 12.89 -4.77 -2.24
CA TRP A 88 12.75 -4.40 -0.83
C TRP A 88 14.11 -4.19 -0.15
N CYS A 89 15.00 -5.17 -0.25
CA CYS A 89 16.33 -5.09 0.36
C CYS A 89 17.15 -3.94 -0.22
N SER A 90 17.06 -3.72 -1.53
CA SER A 90 17.79 -2.66 -2.21
C SER A 90 17.27 -1.27 -1.85
N ALA A 91 15.95 -1.09 -1.77
CA ALA A 91 15.34 0.14 -1.33
C ALA A 91 15.69 0.45 0.14
N LEU A 92 15.69 -0.57 0.99
CA LEU A 92 16.08 -0.42 2.40
C LEU A 92 17.56 -0.03 2.54
N ALA A 93 18.46 -0.66 1.77
CA ALA A 93 19.89 -0.33 1.73
C ALA A 93 20.12 1.10 1.19
N HIS A 94 19.37 1.51 0.16
CA HIS A 94 19.42 2.87 -0.36
C HIS A 94 19.03 3.91 0.69
N CYS A 95 17.98 3.65 1.45
CA CYS A 95 17.51 4.58 2.49
C CYS A 95 18.37 4.56 3.75
N GLN A 96 18.95 3.40 4.08
CA GLN A 96 19.73 3.23 5.32
C GLN A 96 20.99 2.39 5.07
N LYS A 97 22.13 3.04 5.02
CA LYS A 97 23.43 2.44 4.76
C LYS A 97 23.76 1.22 5.64
N ARG A 98 23.21 1.14 6.86
CA ARG A 98 23.42 0.00 7.75
C ARG A 98 22.90 -1.33 7.20
N PHE A 99 21.99 -1.30 6.21
CA PHE A 99 21.43 -2.49 5.56
C PHE A 99 22.14 -2.85 4.25
N GLU A 100 23.11 -2.04 3.81
CA GLU A 100 23.89 -2.33 2.61
C GLU A 100 24.64 -3.67 2.76
N GLY A 101 24.53 -4.53 1.77
CA GLY A 101 25.11 -5.87 1.78
C GLY A 101 24.42 -6.86 2.73
N LYS A 102 23.26 -6.52 3.31
CA LYS A 102 22.56 -7.36 4.29
C LYS A 102 21.39 -8.15 3.72
N SER A 103 21.21 -8.19 2.40
CA SER A 103 20.12 -8.92 1.75
C SER A 103 20.06 -10.42 2.15
N GLY A 104 21.18 -11.02 2.51
CA GLY A 104 21.23 -12.40 3.04
C GLY A 104 20.56 -12.60 4.39
N LEU A 105 20.26 -11.53 5.13
CA LEU A 105 19.52 -11.58 6.38
C LEU A 105 17.99 -11.50 6.17
N TYR A 106 17.55 -11.30 4.94
CA TYR A 106 16.11 -11.26 4.63
C TYR A 106 15.43 -12.58 4.98
N ARG A 107 14.35 -12.49 5.73
CA ARG A 107 13.51 -13.64 6.05
C ARG A 107 12.23 -13.54 5.21
N LYS A 108 12.05 -14.48 4.31
CA LYS A 108 10.85 -14.59 3.49
C LYS A 108 9.73 -15.15 4.37
N GLY A 109 8.69 -14.37 4.58
CA GLY A 109 7.47 -14.81 5.25
C GLY A 109 6.31 -14.96 4.26
N PRO A 110 5.28 -15.75 4.58
CA PRO A 110 4.05 -15.81 3.82
C PRO A 110 3.21 -14.57 4.14
N SER A 111 3.50 -13.45 3.50
CA SER A 111 2.85 -12.17 3.80
C SER A 111 2.65 -11.31 2.57
N GLY A 112 2.46 -11.94 1.43
CA GLY A 112 2.02 -11.27 0.22
C GLY A 112 0.53 -10.92 0.30
N GLY A 113 0.06 -10.21 -0.70
CA GLY A 113 -1.34 -9.86 -0.87
C GLY A 113 -1.50 -8.97 -2.09
N LEU A 114 -2.72 -8.82 -2.53
CA LEU A 114 -3.05 -7.92 -3.64
C LEU A 114 -3.69 -6.65 -3.10
N GLY A 115 -3.10 -5.51 -3.45
CA GLY A 115 -3.73 -4.21 -3.30
C GLY A 115 -4.58 -3.90 -4.53
N CYS A 116 -5.87 -3.64 -4.34
CA CYS A 116 -6.75 -3.21 -5.40
C CYS A 116 -6.77 -1.68 -5.46
N MET A 117 -6.51 -1.16 -6.66
CA MET A 117 -6.57 0.27 -6.93
C MET A 117 -7.72 0.55 -7.90
N THR A 118 -8.43 1.63 -7.66
CA THR A 118 -9.38 2.18 -8.62
C THR A 118 -8.64 2.85 -9.78
N PRO A 119 -9.28 3.03 -10.96
CA PRO A 119 -8.63 3.61 -12.14
C PRO A 119 -7.99 4.98 -11.92
N ASP A 120 -8.58 5.81 -11.04
CA ASP A 120 -8.07 7.14 -10.67
C ASP A 120 -7.32 7.16 -9.34
N SER A 121 -7.15 5.99 -8.69
CA SER A 121 -6.54 5.85 -7.35
C SER A 121 -7.27 6.60 -6.25
N PHE A 122 -8.55 6.94 -6.43
CA PHE A 122 -9.40 7.53 -5.40
C PHE A 122 -10.48 6.55 -4.93
N PRO A 123 -10.92 6.64 -3.69
CA PRO A 123 -11.90 5.72 -3.13
C PRO A 123 -13.27 5.81 -3.81
N ILE A 124 -14.09 4.81 -3.59
CA ILE A 124 -15.50 4.79 -3.97
C ILE A 124 -16.34 4.73 -2.71
N PHE A 125 -17.34 5.61 -2.62
CA PHE A 125 -18.39 5.60 -1.63
C PHE A 125 -19.71 5.67 -2.36
N ASP A 126 -20.42 4.54 -2.48
CA ASP A 126 -21.66 4.51 -3.25
C ASP A 126 -22.63 3.43 -2.78
N ARG A 127 -23.91 3.68 -3.01
CA ARG A 127 -24.96 2.67 -2.86
C ARG A 127 -25.11 1.94 -4.19
N PHE A 128 -24.56 0.74 -4.29
CA PHE A 128 -24.58 -0.06 -5.53
C PHE A 128 -25.92 -0.73 -5.80
N PHE A 129 -26.55 -1.21 -4.73
CA PHE A 129 -27.87 -1.82 -4.76
C PHE A 129 -28.67 -1.30 -3.58
N GLU A 130 -29.97 -1.57 -3.54
CA GLU A 130 -30.88 -1.09 -2.52
C GLU A 130 -30.33 -1.30 -1.08
N ASN A 131 -29.74 -2.47 -0.83
CA ASN A 131 -29.23 -2.85 0.49
C ASN A 131 -27.71 -3.02 0.54
N VAL A 132 -26.98 -2.48 -0.45
CA VAL A 132 -25.51 -2.62 -0.52
C VAL A 132 -24.87 -1.25 -0.66
N TYR A 133 -24.15 -0.83 0.37
CA TYR A 133 -23.27 0.33 0.32
C TYR A 133 -21.82 -0.13 0.18
N MET A 134 -21.11 0.39 -0.84
CA MET A 134 -19.72 0.06 -1.10
C MET A 134 -18.80 1.12 -0.54
N ILE A 135 -17.75 0.67 0.13
CA ILE A 135 -16.57 1.45 0.50
C ILE A 135 -15.37 0.74 -0.12
N ALA A 136 -14.87 1.26 -1.24
CA ALA A 136 -13.64 0.75 -1.84
C ALA A 136 -12.54 1.80 -1.64
N ASP A 137 -11.56 1.49 -0.82
CA ASP A 137 -10.62 2.47 -0.29
C ASP A 137 -9.50 2.87 -1.23
N ALA A 138 -9.27 2.11 -2.31
CA ALA A 138 -8.15 2.33 -3.24
C ALA A 138 -6.82 2.55 -2.51
N ASN A 139 -6.59 1.82 -1.41
CA ASN A 139 -5.43 1.92 -0.53
C ASN A 139 -5.33 3.23 0.26
N HIS A 140 -6.46 3.90 0.53
CA HIS A 140 -6.54 5.14 1.32
C HIS A 140 -7.11 4.95 2.73
N GLY A 141 -7.27 3.72 3.21
CA GLY A 141 -7.92 3.40 4.49
C GLY A 141 -7.41 4.21 5.68
N TYR A 142 -6.14 4.51 5.73
CA TYR A 142 -5.54 5.31 6.82
C TYR A 142 -5.99 6.77 6.83
N LYS A 143 -6.35 7.31 5.68
CA LYS A 143 -6.80 8.71 5.52
C LYS A 143 -8.29 8.87 5.75
N MET A 144 -9.02 7.76 5.85
CA MET A 144 -10.48 7.74 5.85
C MET A 144 -11.09 7.51 7.24
N ILE A 145 -10.36 7.77 8.32
CA ILE A 145 -10.84 7.55 9.69
C ILE A 145 -12.17 8.28 9.95
N GLY A 146 -12.33 9.51 9.44
CA GLY A 146 -13.56 10.29 9.58
C GLY A 146 -14.69 9.90 8.64
N VAL A 147 -14.44 9.10 7.62
CA VAL A 147 -15.44 8.74 6.60
C VAL A 147 -16.58 7.89 7.16
N GLY A 148 -16.30 7.06 8.17
CA GLY A 148 -17.30 6.17 8.75
C GLY A 148 -18.55 6.90 9.24
N GLU A 149 -18.41 8.09 9.84
CA GLU A 149 -19.54 8.92 10.25
C GLU A 149 -20.38 9.40 9.05
N LEU A 150 -19.71 9.84 7.99
CA LEU A 150 -20.37 10.32 6.77
C LEU A 150 -21.13 9.19 6.08
N VAL A 151 -20.52 8.02 5.96
CA VAL A 151 -21.15 6.83 5.38
C VAL A 151 -22.35 6.39 6.24
N ALA A 152 -22.22 6.39 7.55
CA ALA A 152 -23.35 6.05 8.44
C ALA A 152 -24.54 7.00 8.22
N LYS A 153 -24.29 8.30 8.09
CA LYS A 153 -25.34 9.30 7.78
C LYS A 153 -25.99 9.03 6.42
N GLU A 154 -25.21 8.67 5.40
CA GLU A 154 -25.76 8.33 4.08
C GLU A 154 -26.60 7.04 4.09
N ILE A 155 -26.18 6.03 4.83
CA ILE A 155 -26.97 4.81 5.02
C ILE A 155 -28.31 5.12 5.67
N LEU A 156 -28.33 6.08 6.60
CA LEU A 156 -29.53 6.55 7.28
C LEU A 156 -30.33 7.59 6.47
N GLY A 157 -29.94 7.89 5.24
CA GLY A 157 -30.69 8.76 4.32
C GLY A 157 -30.22 10.21 4.27
N THR A 158 -29.13 10.58 4.92
CA THR A 158 -28.56 11.94 4.86
C THR A 158 -27.33 11.96 3.96
N GLU A 159 -27.47 12.48 2.74
CA GLU A 159 -26.35 12.58 1.81
C GLU A 159 -25.22 13.48 2.30
N SER A 160 -24.00 13.13 1.95
CA SER A 160 -22.79 13.90 2.26
C SER A 160 -22.21 14.54 0.99
N ASP A 161 -22.11 15.87 0.98
CA ASP A 161 -21.46 16.59 -0.12
C ASP A 161 -19.99 16.23 -0.27
N LEU A 162 -19.33 15.85 0.82
CA LEU A 162 -17.92 15.42 0.79
C LEU A 162 -17.73 14.08 0.11
N LEU A 163 -18.73 13.19 0.10
CA LEU A 163 -18.65 11.88 -0.53
C LEU A 163 -19.17 11.87 -1.98
N LYS A 164 -19.92 12.89 -2.39
CA LYS A 164 -20.46 12.99 -3.76
C LYS A 164 -19.41 12.87 -4.88
N PRO A 165 -18.21 13.50 -4.78
CA PRO A 165 -17.20 13.38 -5.82
C PRO A 165 -16.66 11.97 -6.01
N PHE A 166 -16.89 11.08 -5.05
CA PHE A 166 -16.33 9.72 -5.04
C PHE A 166 -17.35 8.65 -5.41
N ARG A 167 -18.43 9.01 -6.12
CA ARG A 167 -19.42 8.05 -6.61
C ARG A 167 -18.86 7.22 -7.77
N PHE A 168 -19.36 6.00 -7.90
CA PHE A 168 -18.95 5.08 -8.96
C PHE A 168 -19.24 5.61 -10.36
N ASN A 169 -20.34 6.33 -10.51
CA ASN A 169 -20.77 6.86 -11.81
C ASN A 169 -19.77 7.82 -12.47
N ARG A 170 -18.75 8.31 -11.73
CA ARG A 170 -17.66 9.11 -12.31
C ARG A 170 -16.88 8.34 -13.38
N TYR A 171 -16.80 7.01 -13.25
CA TYR A 171 -16.14 6.17 -14.26
C TYR A 171 -16.96 6.09 -15.54
N GLU A 172 -18.27 5.95 -15.42
CA GLU A 172 -19.19 5.91 -16.57
C GLU A 172 -19.21 7.24 -17.32
N LYS A 173 -19.10 8.34 -16.59
CA LYS A 173 -19.06 9.71 -17.15
C LYS A 173 -17.68 10.14 -17.63
N GLY A 174 -16.63 9.39 -17.31
CA GLY A 174 -15.25 9.80 -17.59
C GLY A 174 -14.74 10.96 -16.72
N GLU A 175 -15.41 11.25 -15.59
CA GLU A 175 -15.08 12.33 -14.64
C GLU A 175 -14.06 11.84 -13.61
N LEU A 176 -12.92 11.31 -14.06
CA LEU A 176 -11.90 10.78 -13.17
C LEU A 176 -11.20 11.92 -12.42
N HIS A 177 -10.87 11.65 -11.16
CA HIS A 177 -10.00 12.55 -10.42
C HIS A 177 -8.61 12.57 -11.06
N PRO A 178 -7.90 13.73 -11.06
CA PRO A 178 -6.55 13.78 -11.55
C PRO A 178 -5.66 12.87 -10.69
N THR A 179 -5.04 11.88 -11.34
CA THR A 179 -4.08 11.02 -10.67
C THR A 179 -2.92 11.86 -10.19
N SER A 180 -2.66 11.82 -8.91
CA SER A 180 -1.46 12.40 -8.34
C SER A 180 -0.26 11.58 -8.83
N ASN A 181 0.68 12.21 -9.52
CA ASN A 181 2.00 11.61 -9.79
C ASN A 181 2.86 11.52 -8.52
N LEU A 182 2.34 12.03 -7.41
CA LEU A 182 2.96 11.96 -6.11
C LEU A 182 2.61 10.60 -5.51
N SER A 183 3.62 9.75 -5.51
CA SER A 183 3.74 8.59 -4.65
C SER A 183 2.59 7.59 -4.63
N LEU A 184 2.89 6.40 -5.08
CA LEU A 184 2.09 5.18 -4.83
C LEU A 184 1.97 4.83 -3.33
N ILE A 185 2.69 5.54 -2.46
CA ILE A 185 2.78 5.29 -1.02
C ILE A 185 2.23 6.47 -0.21
N HIS A 186 1.79 7.55 -0.82
CA HIS A 186 1.05 8.59 -0.11
C HIS A 186 -0.31 8.07 0.36
N ILE A 187 -0.19 7.33 1.41
CA ILE A 187 -1.30 6.85 2.22
C ILE A 187 -1.24 7.57 3.55
#